data_ddf13ba29b70c3a464c04552b7aeba63
#
_entry.id   ddf13ba29b70c3a464c04552b7aeba63
#
_cell.length_a   1.000
_cell.length_b   1.000
_cell.length_c   1.000
_cell.angle_alpha   90.00
_cell.angle_beta   90.00
_cell.angle_gamma   90.00
#
_symmetry.space_group_name_H-M   'P 1'
#
loop_
_entity.id
_entity.type
_entity.pdbx_description
1 polymer ?
#
loop_
_entity_poly.entity_id
_entity_poly.type
_entity_poly.pdbx_seq_one_letter_code
_entity_poly.pdbx_strand_id
1 'polypeptide(L)'
;DVDSQTGIVEITNEDDALAEIRSMEVIKAIGRGFSPERAKKLLEDDDMVLDIIDVTDVADTPDKLARIRGRIIGRDGKAREQIENMTGTSISVYGKTVAIIGLPEQMNDAHTAVSMLISGSEHTSVFSYLDRKRKEAKMDMMSYYY
;
A
#
# COMPACT_ATOMS: atom_id res chain seq x y z
N ASP A 1 -15.01 8.67 -13.77
CA ASP A 1 -16.05 8.94 -12.79
C ASP A 1 -17.19 7.93 -12.89
N VAL A 2 -17.63 7.47 -11.74
CA VAL A 2 -18.81 6.63 -11.66
C VAL A 2 -20.04 7.55 -11.75
N ASP A 3 -20.90 7.32 -12.72
CA ASP A 3 -22.15 8.07 -12.82
C ASP A 3 -23.10 7.60 -11.72
N SER A 4 -23.22 8.38 -10.67
CA SER A 4 -24.06 8.06 -9.52
C SER A 4 -25.57 8.14 -9.83
N GLN A 5 -25.96 8.77 -10.94
CA GLN A 5 -27.36 8.90 -11.32
C GLN A 5 -27.90 7.66 -12.03
N THR A 6 -27.09 7.05 -12.89
CA THR A 6 -27.53 5.89 -13.66
C THR A 6 -27.03 4.57 -13.08
N GLY A 7 -25.91 4.60 -12.33
CA GLY A 7 -25.27 3.39 -11.84
C GLY A 7 -24.75 2.46 -12.94
N ILE A 8 -24.78 2.92 -14.20
CA ILE A 8 -24.38 2.15 -15.36
C ILE A 8 -23.18 2.82 -15.98
N VAL A 9 -22.11 2.03 -16.16
CA VAL A 9 -20.93 2.46 -16.90
C VAL A 9 -20.98 1.72 -18.24
N GLU A 10 -21.19 2.45 -19.34
CA GLU A 10 -21.11 1.89 -20.67
C GLU A 10 -19.64 1.80 -21.10
N ILE A 11 -19.20 0.58 -21.41
CA ILE A 11 -17.85 0.35 -21.92
C ILE A 11 -17.92 0.29 -23.44
N THR A 12 -17.39 1.32 -24.10
CA THR A 12 -17.43 1.42 -25.56
C THR A 12 -16.10 1.08 -26.22
N ASN A 13 -14.97 1.08 -25.45
CA ASN A 13 -13.64 0.75 -25.95
C ASN A 13 -12.72 0.32 -24.79
N GLU A 14 -11.45 -0.05 -25.13
CA GLU A 14 -10.46 -0.48 -24.13
C GLU A 14 -10.15 0.59 -23.08
N ASP A 15 -10.09 1.85 -23.49
CA ASP A 15 -9.80 2.96 -22.56
C ASP A 15 -10.90 3.08 -21.51
N ASP A 16 -12.15 2.92 -21.90
CA ASP A 16 -13.28 2.95 -20.97
C ASP A 16 -13.26 1.73 -20.04
N ALA A 17 -12.86 0.56 -20.53
CA ALA A 17 -12.72 -0.64 -19.71
C ALA A 17 -11.63 -0.48 -18.67
N LEU A 18 -10.48 0.10 -19.03
CA LEU A 18 -9.39 0.38 -18.10
C LEU A 18 -9.81 1.41 -17.06
N ALA A 19 -10.49 2.47 -17.48
CA ALA A 19 -10.98 3.50 -16.55
C ALA A 19 -11.97 2.92 -15.55
N GLU A 20 -12.83 1.99 -15.96
CA GLU A 20 -13.75 1.31 -15.07
C GLU A 20 -13.02 0.45 -14.06
N ILE A 21 -12.03 -0.33 -14.48
CA ILE A 21 -11.22 -1.17 -13.59
C ILE A 21 -10.49 -0.29 -12.56
N ARG A 22 -9.92 0.82 -13.00
CA ARG A 22 -9.24 1.77 -12.12
C ARG A 22 -10.19 2.39 -11.10
N SER A 23 -11.39 2.75 -11.52
CA SER A 23 -12.41 3.30 -10.63
C SER A 23 -12.84 2.27 -9.58
N MET A 24 -12.95 1.01 -9.95
CA MET A 24 -13.25 -0.07 -9.01
C MET A 24 -12.14 -0.27 -7.99
N GLU A 25 -10.88 -0.15 -8.40
CA GLU A 25 -9.74 -0.21 -7.47
C GLU A 25 -9.75 0.93 -6.46
N VAL A 26 -10.12 2.15 -6.90
CA VAL A 26 -10.27 3.31 -6.01
C VAL A 26 -11.34 3.04 -4.96
N ILE A 27 -12.48 2.51 -5.37
CA ILE A 27 -13.57 2.15 -4.46
C ILE A 27 -13.11 1.09 -3.46
N LYS A 28 -12.39 0.09 -3.94
CA LYS A 28 -11.84 -0.98 -3.10
C LYS A 28 -10.85 -0.42 -2.08
N ALA A 29 -9.99 0.51 -2.48
CA ALA A 29 -9.03 1.16 -1.59
C ALA A 29 -9.75 1.94 -0.48
N ILE A 30 -10.81 2.67 -0.82
CA ILE A 30 -11.64 3.38 0.16
C ILE A 30 -12.26 2.37 1.12
N GLY A 31 -12.75 1.25 0.62
CA GLY A 31 -13.28 0.17 1.45
C GLY A 31 -12.25 -0.47 2.39
N ARG A 32 -10.96 -0.32 2.09
CA ARG A 32 -9.87 -0.77 2.95
C ARG A 32 -9.27 0.36 3.79
N GLY A 33 -9.97 1.46 3.95
CA GLY A 33 -9.62 2.52 4.91
C GLY A 33 -8.87 3.71 4.36
N PHE A 34 -8.56 3.75 3.07
CA PHE A 34 -7.94 4.95 2.48
C PHE A 34 -8.97 6.07 2.35
N SER A 35 -8.54 7.31 2.62
CA SER A 35 -9.35 8.47 2.28
C SER A 35 -9.53 8.57 0.76
N PRO A 36 -10.58 9.25 0.27
CA PRO A 36 -10.74 9.44 -1.18
C PRO A 36 -9.52 10.10 -1.84
N GLU A 37 -8.91 11.09 -1.18
CA GLU A 37 -7.71 11.76 -1.71
C GLU A 37 -6.54 10.79 -1.89
N ARG A 38 -6.34 9.91 -0.92
CA ARG A 38 -5.25 8.93 -0.97
C ARG A 38 -5.55 7.82 -1.99
N ALA A 39 -6.79 7.36 -2.04
CA ALA A 39 -7.22 6.33 -2.98
C ALA A 39 -7.09 6.80 -4.43
N LYS A 40 -7.27 8.09 -4.71
CA LYS A 40 -7.14 8.67 -6.04
C LYS A 40 -5.73 8.57 -6.61
N LYS A 41 -4.73 8.28 -5.79
CA LYS A 41 -3.36 8.03 -6.27
C LYS A 41 -3.31 6.90 -7.28
N LEU A 42 -4.25 5.95 -7.20
CA LEU A 42 -4.37 4.87 -8.18
C LEU A 42 -4.67 5.38 -9.60
N LEU A 43 -5.15 6.62 -9.73
CA LEU A 43 -5.45 7.23 -11.04
C LEU A 43 -4.31 8.10 -11.56
N GLU A 44 -3.27 8.37 -10.75
CA GLU A 44 -2.18 9.27 -11.12
C GLU A 44 -1.19 8.65 -12.10
N ASP A 45 -1.09 7.32 -12.10
CA ASP A 45 -0.14 6.58 -12.94
C ASP A 45 -0.79 5.25 -13.33
N ASP A 46 -0.66 4.87 -14.59
CA ASP A 46 -1.24 3.61 -15.10
C ASP A 46 -0.63 2.37 -14.45
N ASP A 47 0.59 2.49 -13.94
CA ASP A 47 1.30 1.39 -13.29
C ASP A 47 1.02 1.30 -11.80
N MET A 48 0.33 2.28 -11.22
CA MET A 48 -0.01 2.28 -9.80
C MET A 48 -0.87 1.07 -9.45
N VAL A 49 -0.51 0.35 -8.39
CA VAL A 49 -1.22 -0.86 -7.96
C VAL A 49 -1.68 -0.76 -6.51
N LEU A 50 -2.76 -1.48 -6.22
CA LEU A 50 -3.28 -1.69 -4.87
C LEU A 50 -2.98 -3.14 -4.48
N ASP A 51 -2.25 -3.32 -3.38
CA ASP A 51 -1.99 -4.63 -2.80
C ASP A 51 -2.68 -4.73 -1.43
N ILE A 52 -3.31 -5.86 -1.16
CA ILE A 52 -4.02 -6.09 0.10
C ILE A 52 -3.43 -7.32 0.77
N ILE A 53 -2.86 -7.12 1.95
CA ILE A 53 -2.32 -8.20 2.77
C ILE A 53 -3.35 -8.57 3.82
N ASP A 54 -3.84 -9.81 3.78
CA ASP A 54 -4.78 -10.34 4.76
C ASP A 54 -3.99 -10.95 5.92
N VAL A 55 -4.28 -10.51 7.14
CA VAL A 55 -3.59 -10.99 8.34
C VAL A 55 -4.45 -11.95 9.18
N THR A 56 -5.56 -12.41 8.63
CA THR A 56 -6.52 -13.27 9.34
C THR A 56 -5.85 -14.52 9.93
N ASP A 57 -4.98 -15.18 9.18
CA ASP A 57 -4.34 -16.44 9.59
C ASP A 57 -3.39 -16.27 10.78
N VAL A 58 -2.72 -15.13 10.88
CA VAL A 58 -1.75 -14.85 11.96
C VAL A 58 -2.38 -14.04 13.09
N ALA A 59 -3.46 -13.33 12.82
CA ALA A 59 -4.19 -12.52 13.79
C ALA A 59 -5.54 -13.20 14.13
N ASP A 60 -5.47 -14.42 14.64
CA ASP A 60 -6.63 -15.27 14.89
C ASP A 60 -7.38 -14.94 16.18
N THR A 61 -6.85 -14.04 16.99
CA THR A 61 -7.51 -13.53 18.20
C THR A 61 -7.54 -11.99 18.17
N PRO A 62 -8.51 -11.35 18.85
CA PRO A 62 -8.54 -9.89 18.95
C PRO A 62 -7.25 -9.29 19.51
N ASP A 63 -6.62 -9.93 20.48
CA ASP A 63 -5.37 -9.46 21.10
C ASP A 63 -4.21 -9.51 20.12
N LYS A 64 -4.10 -10.59 19.35
CA LYS A 64 -3.07 -10.72 18.30
C LYS A 64 -3.27 -9.68 17.21
N LEU A 65 -4.50 -9.48 16.79
CA LEU A 65 -4.83 -8.47 15.78
C LEU A 65 -4.45 -7.07 16.26
N ALA A 66 -4.83 -6.71 17.48
CA ALA A 66 -4.50 -5.41 18.06
C ALA A 66 -2.99 -5.20 18.13
N ARG A 67 -2.23 -6.24 18.48
CA ARG A 67 -0.77 -6.19 18.57
C ARG A 67 -0.14 -5.97 17.20
N ILE A 68 -0.57 -6.72 16.18
CA ILE A 68 -0.06 -6.60 14.81
C ILE A 68 -0.37 -5.21 14.25
N ARG A 69 -1.61 -4.76 14.39
CA ARG A 69 -2.00 -3.42 13.93
C ARG A 69 -1.18 -2.33 14.61
N GLY A 70 -1.02 -2.43 15.92
CA GLY A 70 -0.24 -1.47 16.69
C GLY A 70 1.23 -1.42 16.27
N ARG A 71 1.81 -2.55 15.90
CA ARG A 71 3.20 -2.61 15.41
C ARG A 71 3.36 -1.92 14.07
N ILE A 72 2.43 -2.13 13.14
CA ILE A 72 2.48 -1.52 11.82
C ILE A 72 2.25 -0.01 11.90
N ILE A 73 1.25 0.40 12.68
CA ILE A 73 0.89 1.81 12.84
C ILE A 73 1.98 2.56 13.62
N GLY A 74 2.42 1.97 14.73
CA GLY A 74 3.38 2.58 15.62
C GLY A 74 2.76 3.68 16.46
N ARG A 75 3.58 4.31 17.34
CA ARG A 75 3.14 5.40 18.20
C ARG A 75 2.75 6.60 17.33
N ASP A 76 1.52 7.06 17.48
CA ASP A 76 0.97 8.22 16.75
C ASP A 76 1.05 8.07 15.22
N GLY A 77 1.04 6.82 14.72
CA GLY A 77 1.11 6.54 13.30
C GLY A 77 2.50 6.71 12.68
N LYS A 78 3.53 6.92 13.50
CA LYS A 78 4.88 7.26 13.00
C LYS A 78 5.57 6.13 12.27
N ALA A 79 5.37 4.88 12.70
CA ALA A 79 5.98 3.74 12.01
C ALA A 79 5.42 3.60 10.59
N ARG A 80 4.10 3.70 10.45
CA ARG A 80 3.42 3.67 9.15
C ARG A 80 3.91 4.80 8.24
N GLU A 81 3.92 6.03 8.77
CA GLU A 81 4.40 7.19 8.01
C GLU A 81 5.84 7.03 7.56
N GLN A 82 6.70 6.51 8.41
CA GLN A 82 8.10 6.31 8.06
C GLN A 82 8.26 5.28 6.94
N ILE A 83 7.51 4.18 6.99
CA ILE A 83 7.51 3.18 5.91
C ILE A 83 7.02 3.83 4.62
N GLU A 84 5.92 4.58 4.67
CA GLU A 84 5.39 5.30 3.51
C GLU A 84 6.43 6.23 2.90
N ASN A 85 7.11 7.01 3.72
CA ASN A 85 8.12 7.97 3.26
C ASN A 85 9.35 7.27 2.65
N MET A 86 9.77 6.16 3.23
CA MET A 86 10.96 5.44 2.76
C MET A 86 10.70 4.64 1.49
N THR A 87 9.46 4.23 1.24
CA THR A 87 9.10 3.40 0.09
C THR A 87 8.37 4.18 -1.01
N GLY A 88 7.85 5.37 -0.70
CA GLY A 88 7.04 6.14 -1.62
C GLY A 88 5.62 5.61 -1.79
N THR A 89 5.18 4.75 -0.89
CA THR A 89 3.85 4.13 -0.95
C THR A 89 2.87 4.79 0.03
N SER A 90 1.60 4.43 -0.08
CA SER A 90 0.56 4.78 0.88
C SER A 90 0.05 3.50 1.53
N ILE A 91 -0.11 3.51 2.85
CA ILE A 91 -0.48 2.31 3.62
C ILE A 91 -1.73 2.60 4.45
N SER A 92 -2.68 1.67 4.45
CA SER A 92 -3.86 1.71 5.31
C SER A 92 -3.98 0.41 6.09
N VAL A 93 -4.02 0.53 7.41
CA VAL A 93 -4.27 -0.61 8.31
C VAL A 93 -5.73 -0.55 8.70
N TYR A 94 -6.53 -1.48 8.23
CA TYR A 94 -7.97 -1.49 8.45
C TYR A 94 -8.49 -2.91 8.65
N GLY A 95 -9.24 -3.11 9.73
CA GLY A 95 -9.78 -4.44 10.04
C GLY A 95 -8.67 -5.47 10.14
N LYS A 96 -8.78 -6.54 9.34
CA LYS A 96 -7.80 -7.63 9.27
C LYS A 96 -6.92 -7.53 8.02
N THR A 97 -6.78 -6.33 7.45
CA THR A 97 -6.00 -6.14 6.23
C THR A 97 -5.04 -4.97 6.35
N VAL A 98 -3.95 -5.06 5.62
CA VAL A 98 -3.03 -3.95 5.37
C VAL A 98 -3.04 -3.71 3.86
N ALA A 99 -3.52 -2.56 3.45
CA ALA A 99 -3.59 -2.20 2.03
C ALA A 99 -2.47 -1.21 1.70
N ILE A 100 -1.84 -1.41 0.54
CA ILE A 100 -0.70 -0.62 0.10
C ILE A 100 -0.97 -0.15 -1.33
N ILE A 101 -0.77 1.15 -1.57
CA ILE A 101 -0.84 1.75 -2.91
C ILE A 101 0.55 2.22 -3.28
N GLY A 102 1.04 1.82 -4.44
CA GLY A 102 2.35 2.23 -4.91
C GLY A 102 2.65 1.70 -6.30
N LEU A 103 3.80 2.11 -6.84
CA LEU A 103 4.33 1.55 -8.08
C LEU A 103 4.93 0.17 -7.82
N PRO A 104 4.99 -0.70 -8.84
CA PRO A 104 5.51 -2.06 -8.66
C PRO A 104 6.89 -2.12 -8.01
N GLU A 105 7.80 -1.24 -8.39
CA GLU A 105 9.16 -1.18 -7.82
C GLU A 105 9.20 -0.75 -6.36
N GLN A 106 8.20 0.01 -5.92
CA GLN A 106 8.06 0.45 -4.52
C GLN A 106 7.35 -0.61 -3.67
N MET A 107 6.44 -1.35 -4.30
CA MET A 107 5.55 -2.31 -3.63
C MET A 107 6.33 -3.43 -2.95
N ASN A 108 7.38 -3.93 -3.60
CA ASN A 108 8.16 -5.04 -3.05
C ASN A 108 8.77 -4.69 -1.68
N ASP A 109 9.36 -3.52 -1.57
CA ASP A 109 9.99 -3.08 -0.31
C ASP A 109 8.94 -2.80 0.77
N ALA A 110 7.84 -2.16 0.40
CA ALA A 110 6.75 -1.88 1.33
C ALA A 110 6.12 -3.18 1.85
N HIS A 111 5.84 -4.12 0.95
CA HIS A 111 5.27 -5.42 1.31
C HIS A 111 6.21 -6.19 2.25
N THR A 112 7.49 -6.20 1.97
CA THR A 112 8.49 -6.87 2.81
C THR A 112 8.56 -6.24 4.19
N ALA A 113 8.57 -4.91 4.27
CA ALA A 113 8.61 -4.19 5.55
C ALA A 113 7.39 -4.51 6.41
N VAL A 114 6.20 -4.49 5.82
CA VAL A 114 4.96 -4.82 6.52
C VAL A 114 4.98 -6.28 6.97
N SER A 115 5.41 -7.20 6.11
CA SER A 115 5.51 -8.62 6.43
C SER A 115 6.48 -8.90 7.58
N MET A 116 7.59 -8.18 7.63
CA MET A 116 8.55 -8.26 8.74
C MET A 116 7.88 -7.87 10.06
N LEU A 117 7.09 -6.80 10.08
CA LEU A 117 6.37 -6.36 11.28
C LEU A 117 5.31 -7.37 11.69
N ILE A 118 4.59 -7.94 10.74
CA ILE A 118 3.60 -9.00 10.99
C ILE A 118 4.28 -10.22 11.63
N SER A 119 5.48 -10.56 11.17
CA SER A 119 6.24 -11.71 11.67
C SER A 119 6.94 -11.47 13.00
N GLY A 120 6.94 -10.23 13.50
CA GLY A 120 7.51 -9.91 14.80
C GLY A 120 8.86 -9.22 14.79
N SER A 121 9.37 -8.79 13.64
CA SER A 121 10.63 -8.05 13.57
C SER A 121 10.53 -6.72 14.29
N GLU A 122 11.64 -6.28 14.87
CA GLU A 122 11.72 -4.97 15.52
C GLU A 122 11.68 -3.85 14.49
N HIS A 123 11.16 -2.68 14.88
CA HIS A 123 11.10 -1.51 14.00
C HIS A 123 12.48 -1.12 13.47
N THR A 124 13.51 -1.17 14.31
CA THR A 124 14.88 -0.84 13.91
C THR A 124 15.37 -1.74 12.77
N SER A 125 15.03 -3.03 12.82
CA SER A 125 15.40 -3.98 11.75
C SER A 125 14.70 -3.65 10.44
N VAL A 126 13.42 -3.29 10.52
CA VAL A 126 12.62 -2.92 9.34
C VAL A 126 13.17 -1.64 8.69
N PHE A 127 13.44 -0.62 9.49
CA PHE A 127 13.95 0.65 8.97
C PHE A 127 15.37 0.51 8.42
N SER A 128 16.21 -0.34 9.04
CA SER A 128 17.55 -0.66 8.50
C SER A 128 17.45 -1.36 7.14
N TYR A 129 16.51 -2.29 7.00
CA TYR A 129 16.26 -2.96 5.72
C TYR A 129 15.86 -1.94 4.65
N LEU A 130 14.90 -1.06 4.95
CA LEU A 130 14.42 -0.05 4.01
C LEU A 130 15.51 0.95 3.64
N ASP A 131 16.31 1.37 4.61
CA ASP A 131 17.42 2.28 4.35
C ASP A 131 18.45 1.66 3.42
N ARG A 132 18.79 0.39 3.63
CA ARG A 132 19.69 -0.34 2.75
C ARG A 132 19.13 -0.44 1.34
N LYS A 133 17.84 -0.77 1.19
CA LYS A 133 17.20 -0.87 -0.12
C LYS A 133 17.19 0.47 -0.86
N ARG A 134 16.95 1.54 -0.15
CA ARG A 134 16.97 2.89 -0.72
C ARG A 134 18.37 3.28 -1.21
N LYS A 135 19.41 2.92 -0.44
CA LYS A 135 20.82 3.14 -0.82
C LYS A 135 21.21 2.29 -2.03
N GLU A 136 20.81 1.03 -2.07
CA GLU A 136 21.04 0.13 -3.21
C GLU A 136 20.42 0.69 -4.49
N ALA A 137 19.17 1.12 -4.43
CA ALA A 137 18.48 1.71 -5.57
C ALA A 137 19.18 2.97 -6.08
N LYS A 138 19.66 3.81 -5.17
CA LYS A 138 20.42 5.01 -5.52
C LYS A 138 21.75 4.68 -6.19
N MET A 139 22.46 3.68 -5.69
CA MET A 139 23.72 3.21 -6.28
C MET A 139 23.51 2.61 -7.66
N ASP A 140 22.48 1.81 -7.85
CA ASP A 140 22.11 1.24 -9.15
C ASP A 140 21.82 2.34 -10.17
N MET A 141 21.09 3.37 -9.77
CA MET A 141 20.80 4.52 -10.63
C MET A 141 22.07 5.26 -11.00
N MET A 142 22.98 5.49 -10.05
CA MET A 142 24.26 6.15 -10.32
C MET A 142 25.12 5.31 -11.26
N SER A 143 25.16 4.00 -11.07
CA SER A 143 25.89 3.06 -11.90
C SER A 143 25.39 3.06 -13.35
N TYR A 144 24.08 3.24 -13.54
CA TYR A 144 23.46 3.30 -14.87
C TYR A 144 23.87 4.56 -15.64
N TYR A 145 24.01 5.70 -14.95
CA TYR A 145 24.31 6.99 -15.57
C TYR A 145 25.80 7.32 -15.62
N TYR A 146 26.63 6.61 -14.90
CA TYR A 146 28.07 6.84 -14.83
C TYR A 146 28.81 5.56 -15.16
#